data_d3ad9d1637a0887084c762b8d2a2d070
#
_entry.id   d3ad9d1637a0887084c762b8d2a2d070
#
_cell.length_a   1.000
_cell.length_b   1.000
_cell.length_c   1.000
_cell.angle_alpha   90.00
_cell.angle_beta   90.00
_cell.angle_gamma   90.00
#
_symmetry.space_group_name_H-M   'P 1'
#
loop_
_entity.id
_entity.type
_entity.pdbx_description
1 polymer ?
#
loop_
_entity_poly.entity_id
_entity_poly.type
_entity_poly.pdbx_seq_one_letter_code
_entity_poly.pdbx_strand_id
1 'polypeptide(L)'
;MPPVNSGAAGPSSTSTQDGPAATTKKRNKPRYCRFTQQQLRGECKPILTYPIAISVIASVGTLFILIGLGCTAISNKVVEVADRYETACVPENMHNNPVAYIQNPLQDKSCTRLLKVPKDMKKPIYVYYQLDRFYQNHRWYARSRNIRQLRDPKSANDTRRCKPEATANGSPIVPCGLVAWSLFNDTYSFARRNETLAVNKRGISWRSERDHLFGKHVYPRNFQSGGLIGGGTLDPSKPLSEQEDLMVWMRTAALPTFRKLYGRIEVDLRAGEVVTVAVQNSDEEPRLGPARR
;
A
#
# COMPACT_ATOMS: atom_id res chain seq x y z
N MET A 1 53.37 18.56 -8.43
CA MET A 1 54.58 19.34 -8.79
C MET A 1 54.27 20.81 -8.60
N PRO A 2 55.10 21.49 -7.89
CA PRO A 2 55.03 22.90 -7.54
C PRO A 2 55.73 23.75 -8.58
N PRO A 3 56.17 24.95 -8.41
CA PRO A 3 56.52 25.68 -7.19
C PRO A 3 56.19 27.22 -7.21
N VAL A 4 56.23 27.88 -6.03
CA VAL A 4 57.33 28.78 -5.54
C VAL A 4 57.39 30.14 -6.23
N ASN A 5 57.36 31.27 -5.57
CA ASN A 5 58.41 31.99 -4.88
C ASN A 5 57.91 33.34 -4.38
N SER A 6 58.06 33.75 -3.16
CA SER A 6 59.21 34.42 -2.50
C SER A 6 59.43 35.88 -2.89
N GLY A 7 59.69 36.64 -1.87
CA GLY A 7 60.51 37.80 -1.86
C GLY A 7 59.79 38.98 -1.18
N ALA A 8 60.04 39.33 0.05
CA ALA A 8 61.26 39.79 0.71
C ALA A 8 61.36 41.33 0.71
N ALA A 9 61.49 41.80 1.93
CA ALA A 9 62.28 42.94 2.41
C ALA A 9 61.74 44.37 2.31
N GLY A 10 61.67 44.96 3.50
CA GLY A 10 61.54 46.40 3.76
C GLY A 10 62.77 47.19 3.27
N PRO A 11 63.01 48.43 3.61
CA PRO A 11 63.01 48.95 4.97
C PRO A 11 62.47 50.41 5.18
N SER A 12 62.27 50.74 6.43
CA SER A 12 62.58 51.95 7.18
C SER A 12 62.74 53.30 6.48
N SER A 13 61.97 54.29 6.90
CA SER A 13 62.46 55.53 7.57
C SER A 13 61.37 56.63 7.68
N THR A 14 61.06 57.01 8.86
CA THR A 14 61.28 58.29 9.54
C THR A 14 60.46 59.49 9.14
N SER A 15 59.69 60.03 10.13
CA SER A 15 59.36 61.46 10.47
C SER A 15 58.44 62.17 9.51
N THR A 16 57.37 62.83 9.92
CA THR A 16 57.24 63.96 10.86
C THR A 16 55.75 64.29 10.98
N GLN A 17 55.35 64.62 12.17
CA GLN A 17 54.26 65.54 12.61
C GLN A 17 53.38 66.18 11.58
N ASP A 18 52.04 65.97 11.72
CA ASP A 18 51.09 66.96 12.24
C ASP A 18 49.69 66.35 12.26
N GLY A 19 49.05 66.38 13.43
CA GLY A 19 47.64 66.05 13.53
C GLY A 19 46.76 67.10 12.93
N PRO A 20 45.52 66.84 12.61
CA PRO A 20 44.51 66.59 13.65
C PRO A 20 43.38 65.60 13.28
N ALA A 21 42.57 65.37 14.28
CA ALA A 21 41.27 64.71 14.18
C ALA A 21 41.28 63.16 13.94
N ALA A 22 41.35 62.49 15.02
CA ALA A 22 40.93 61.09 15.12
C ALA A 22 39.46 60.97 14.67
N THR A 23 39.26 60.67 13.40
CA THR A 23 38.00 60.09 12.95
C THR A 23 37.93 58.68 13.56
N THR A 24 37.26 58.56 14.69
CA THR A 24 36.85 57.29 15.28
C THR A 24 36.11 56.52 14.17
N LYS A 25 36.82 55.59 13.51
CA LYS A 25 36.19 54.59 12.65
C LYS A 25 35.06 53.95 13.46
N LYS A 26 33.82 54.35 13.18
CA LYS A 26 32.65 53.70 13.74
C LYS A 26 32.79 52.18 13.44
N ARG A 27 33.08 51.38 14.48
CA ARG A 27 33.10 49.93 14.34
C ARG A 27 31.68 49.53 13.95
N ASN A 28 31.49 49.01 12.74
CA ASN A 28 30.24 48.46 12.25
C ASN A 28 29.85 47.16 13.00
N LYS A 29 30.33 46.99 14.21
CA LYS A 29 29.97 45.84 15.04
C LYS A 29 28.59 46.10 15.66
N PRO A 30 27.62 45.21 15.45
CA PRO A 30 26.29 45.35 16.04
C PRO A 30 26.36 45.49 17.56
N ARG A 31 25.62 46.47 18.07
CA ARG A 31 25.61 46.84 19.50
C ARG A 31 24.97 45.75 20.39
N TYR A 32 24.21 44.83 19.79
CA TYR A 32 23.56 43.74 20.50
C TYR A 32 24.24 42.41 20.17
N CYS A 33 24.68 41.70 21.24
CA CYS A 33 25.32 40.37 21.12
C CYS A 33 24.46 39.32 20.43
N ARG A 34 23.12 39.46 20.48
CA ARG A 34 22.17 38.59 19.77
C ARG A 34 22.31 38.66 18.26
N PHE A 35 22.73 39.84 17.72
CA PHE A 35 22.95 40.01 16.28
C PHE A 35 24.26 39.33 15.82
N THR A 36 25.30 39.37 16.67
CA THR A 36 26.57 38.69 16.38
C THR A 36 26.47 37.18 16.51
N GLN A 37 25.49 36.65 17.25
CA GLN A 37 25.20 35.24 17.38
C GLN A 37 24.13 34.75 16.37
N GLN A 38 23.77 35.56 15.39
CA GLN A 38 22.68 35.27 14.41
C GLN A 38 21.32 34.99 15.08
N GLN A 39 21.11 35.43 16.32
CA GLN A 39 19.83 35.36 16.99
C GLN A 39 19.00 36.59 16.63
N LEU A 40 18.31 36.52 15.50
CA LEU A 40 17.36 37.56 15.09
C LEU A 40 16.16 37.54 16.05
N ARG A 41 15.60 38.74 16.26
CA ARG A 41 14.43 38.96 17.13
C ARG A 41 13.25 38.11 16.62
N GLY A 42 12.83 37.15 17.40
CA GLY A 42 11.73 36.25 17.07
C GLY A 42 12.09 34.79 16.76
N GLU A 43 13.36 34.48 16.51
CA GLU A 43 13.80 33.09 16.40
C GLU A 43 14.11 32.52 17.78
N CYS A 44 13.30 31.58 18.23
CA CYS A 44 13.57 30.78 19.41
C CYS A 44 14.64 29.74 19.05
N LYS A 45 15.92 30.09 19.21
CA LYS A 45 17.01 29.11 19.12
C LYS A 45 17.27 28.58 20.53
N PRO A 46 16.78 27.40 20.89
CA PRO A 46 17.06 26.82 22.20
C PRO A 46 18.57 26.52 22.27
N ILE A 47 19.23 27.09 23.29
CA ILE A 47 20.62 26.72 23.61
C ILE A 47 20.55 25.33 24.23
N LEU A 48 20.80 24.32 23.39
CA LEU A 48 20.86 22.92 23.82
C LEU A 48 22.17 22.71 24.59
N THR A 49 22.11 22.81 25.91
CA THR A 49 23.15 22.31 26.77
C THR A 49 23.08 20.79 26.87
N TYR A 50 24.19 20.10 27.08
CA TYR A 50 24.23 18.64 27.16
C TYR A 50 23.13 18.04 28.06
N PRO A 51 22.91 18.54 29.30
CA PRO A 51 21.88 17.96 30.18
C PRO A 51 20.45 18.18 29.62
N ILE A 52 20.17 19.31 28.99
CA ILE A 52 18.87 19.58 28.37
C ILE A 52 18.65 18.65 27.17
N ALA A 53 19.67 18.47 26.32
CA ALA A 53 19.58 17.58 25.17
C ALA A 53 19.34 16.12 25.63
N ILE A 54 20.06 15.65 26.62
CA ILE A 54 19.88 14.30 27.18
C ILE A 54 18.48 14.14 27.78
N SER A 55 18.01 15.12 28.55
CA SER A 55 16.67 15.06 29.17
C SER A 55 15.54 15.01 28.11
N VAL A 56 15.66 15.81 27.06
CA VAL A 56 14.67 15.81 25.96
C VAL A 56 14.67 14.46 25.25
N ILE A 57 15.84 13.94 24.88
CA ILE A 57 15.95 12.66 24.18
C ILE A 57 15.45 11.52 25.08
N ALA A 58 15.81 11.52 26.36
CA ALA A 58 15.36 10.52 27.32
C ALA A 58 13.83 10.56 27.51
N SER A 59 13.25 11.75 27.61
CA SER A 59 11.80 11.91 27.76
C SER A 59 11.05 11.42 26.53
N VAL A 60 11.52 11.79 25.33
CA VAL A 60 10.95 11.32 24.05
C VAL A 60 11.10 9.81 23.92
N GLY A 61 12.28 9.26 24.23
CA GLY A 61 12.52 7.82 24.21
C GLY A 61 11.61 7.05 25.16
N THR A 62 11.45 7.53 26.39
CA THR A 62 10.53 6.93 27.37
C THR A 62 9.08 6.94 26.87
N LEU A 63 8.63 8.06 26.28
CA LEU A 63 7.30 8.14 25.71
C LEU A 63 7.07 7.10 24.61
N PHE A 64 8.03 6.95 23.68
CA PHE A 64 7.94 5.95 22.61
C PHE A 64 7.94 4.51 23.15
N ILE A 65 8.73 4.24 24.21
CA ILE A 65 8.72 2.91 24.85
C ILE A 65 7.34 2.60 25.43
N LEU A 66 6.71 3.55 26.14
CA LEU A 66 5.39 3.35 26.71
C LEU A 66 4.33 3.11 25.62
N ILE A 67 4.37 3.90 24.55
CA ILE A 67 3.48 3.69 23.39
C ILE A 67 3.73 2.31 22.77
N GLY A 68 4.99 1.91 22.57
CA GLY A 68 5.35 0.61 22.01
C GLY A 68 4.88 -0.56 22.86
N LEU A 69 5.03 -0.49 24.18
CA LEU A 69 4.49 -1.49 25.10
C LEU A 69 2.97 -1.58 25.03
N GLY A 70 2.28 -0.43 24.97
CA GLY A 70 0.83 -0.38 24.79
C GLY A 70 0.38 -1.03 23.48
N CYS A 71 1.02 -0.69 22.36
CA CYS A 71 0.75 -1.29 21.06
C CYS A 71 0.99 -2.80 21.06
N THR A 72 2.07 -3.27 21.67
CA THR A 72 2.40 -4.70 21.79
C THR A 72 1.33 -5.45 22.61
N ALA A 73 0.91 -4.87 23.73
CA ALA A 73 -0.11 -5.46 24.60
C ALA A 73 -1.47 -5.60 23.85
N ILE A 74 -1.85 -4.60 23.04
CA ILE A 74 -3.08 -4.64 22.22
C ILE A 74 -2.90 -5.67 21.08
N SER A 75 -1.77 -5.67 20.41
CA SER A 75 -1.49 -6.61 19.30
C SER A 75 -1.56 -8.07 19.76
N ASN A 76 -1.08 -8.38 20.95
CA ASN A 76 -1.14 -9.75 21.50
C ASN A 76 -2.55 -10.23 21.85
N LYS A 77 -3.55 -9.33 21.87
CA LYS A 77 -4.97 -9.68 22.06
C LYS A 77 -5.66 -10.07 20.76
N VAL A 78 -5.07 -9.73 19.62
CA VAL A 78 -5.65 -10.06 18.31
C VAL A 78 -5.57 -11.56 18.10
N VAL A 79 -6.71 -12.16 17.80
CA VAL A 79 -6.80 -13.59 17.45
C VAL A 79 -6.80 -13.70 15.94
N GLU A 80 -5.85 -14.45 15.41
CA GLU A 80 -5.71 -14.70 13.97
C GLU A 80 -5.69 -16.20 13.72
N VAL A 81 -6.41 -16.64 12.71
CA VAL A 81 -6.37 -18.01 12.17
C VAL A 81 -5.96 -17.87 10.71
N ALA A 82 -4.81 -18.42 10.37
CA ALA A 82 -4.29 -18.40 9.01
C ALA A 82 -4.17 -19.85 8.50
N ASP A 83 -4.60 -20.08 7.27
CA ASP A 83 -4.45 -21.35 6.58
C ASP A 83 -3.96 -21.11 5.16
N ARG A 84 -3.09 -22.00 4.70
CA ARG A 84 -2.53 -21.94 3.35
C ARG A 84 -3.13 -23.08 2.52
N TYR A 85 -3.99 -22.73 1.59
CA TYR A 85 -4.74 -23.70 0.81
C TYR A 85 -4.12 -24.05 -0.55
N GLU A 86 -3.22 -23.22 -1.10
CA GLU A 86 -2.63 -23.40 -2.43
C GLU A 86 -2.11 -24.81 -2.69
N THR A 87 -1.26 -25.32 -1.77
CA THR A 87 -0.68 -26.66 -1.90
C THR A 87 -1.61 -27.75 -1.42
N ALA A 88 -2.43 -27.46 -0.41
CA ALA A 88 -3.32 -28.42 0.21
C ALA A 88 -4.56 -28.73 -0.64
N CYS A 89 -4.91 -27.84 -1.56
CA CYS A 89 -6.05 -27.99 -2.46
C CYS A 89 -5.67 -28.57 -3.84
N VAL A 90 -4.38 -28.78 -4.10
CA VAL A 90 -3.94 -29.47 -5.32
C VAL A 90 -3.91 -30.99 -5.06
N PRO A 91 -4.53 -31.81 -5.90
CA PRO A 91 -4.47 -33.27 -5.78
C PRO A 91 -3.03 -33.81 -5.83
N GLU A 92 -2.73 -34.86 -5.06
CA GLU A 92 -1.37 -35.41 -4.95
C GLU A 92 -0.73 -35.78 -6.31
N ASN A 93 -1.54 -36.25 -7.26
CA ASN A 93 -1.10 -36.61 -8.60
C ASN A 93 -0.65 -35.37 -9.44
N MET A 94 -1.05 -34.19 -9.06
CA MET A 94 -0.75 -32.92 -9.75
C MET A 94 0.24 -32.01 -9.00
N HIS A 95 0.76 -32.44 -7.84
CA HIS A 95 1.73 -31.66 -7.07
C HIS A 95 3.00 -31.31 -7.87
N ASN A 96 3.39 -32.15 -8.84
CA ASN A 96 4.55 -31.89 -9.71
C ASN A 96 4.29 -30.80 -10.75
N ASN A 97 3.03 -30.53 -11.08
CA ASN A 97 2.67 -29.48 -12.02
C ASN A 97 1.35 -28.79 -11.62
N PRO A 98 1.37 -28.02 -10.53
CA PRO A 98 0.18 -27.34 -10.01
C PRO A 98 -0.40 -26.33 -11.03
N VAL A 99 0.45 -25.80 -11.88
CA VAL A 99 0.04 -24.85 -12.93
C VAL A 99 -0.89 -25.50 -13.96
N ALA A 100 -0.60 -26.72 -14.38
CA ALA A 100 -1.47 -27.45 -15.31
C ALA A 100 -2.84 -27.78 -14.68
N TYR A 101 -2.86 -28.07 -13.37
CA TYR A 101 -4.09 -28.26 -12.63
C TYR A 101 -4.95 -26.98 -12.60
N ILE A 102 -4.33 -25.86 -12.25
CA ILE A 102 -5.02 -24.56 -12.16
C ILE A 102 -5.53 -24.09 -13.54
N GLN A 103 -4.78 -24.37 -14.61
CA GLN A 103 -5.15 -23.97 -15.98
C GLN A 103 -6.19 -24.86 -16.64
N ASN A 104 -6.53 -26.00 -16.07
CA ASN A 104 -7.53 -26.89 -16.64
C ASN A 104 -8.95 -26.41 -16.29
N PRO A 105 -9.73 -25.87 -17.24
CA PRO A 105 -11.08 -25.37 -16.97
C PRO A 105 -12.10 -26.47 -16.70
N LEU A 106 -11.80 -27.74 -17.04
CA LEU A 106 -12.70 -28.88 -16.88
C LEU A 106 -12.63 -29.52 -15.49
N GLN A 107 -11.68 -29.12 -14.67
CA GLN A 107 -11.47 -29.72 -13.36
C GLN A 107 -12.14 -28.89 -12.27
N ASP A 108 -12.93 -29.56 -11.42
CA ASP A 108 -13.46 -28.90 -10.21
C ASP A 108 -12.30 -28.56 -9.27
N LYS A 109 -12.20 -27.30 -8.93
CA LYS A 109 -11.16 -26.73 -8.07
C LYS A 109 -11.71 -26.40 -6.68
N SER A 110 -12.82 -27.01 -6.32
CA SER A 110 -13.40 -26.87 -4.97
C SER A 110 -12.57 -27.63 -3.95
N CYS A 111 -12.30 -26.96 -2.84
CA CYS A 111 -11.49 -27.52 -1.74
C CYS A 111 -12.09 -27.11 -0.42
N THR A 112 -12.17 -28.08 0.49
CA THR A 112 -12.71 -27.84 1.84
C THR A 112 -11.60 -27.85 2.86
N ARG A 113 -11.53 -26.78 3.66
CA ARG A 113 -10.56 -26.64 4.76
C ARG A 113 -11.29 -26.52 6.09
N LEU A 114 -10.70 -27.11 7.14
CA LEU A 114 -11.25 -27.07 8.49
C LEU A 114 -10.35 -26.17 9.36
N LEU A 115 -10.90 -25.08 9.83
CA LEU A 115 -10.19 -24.12 10.68
C LEU A 115 -10.69 -24.25 12.11
N LYS A 116 -9.79 -24.56 13.05
CA LYS A 116 -10.10 -24.59 14.47
C LYS A 116 -9.86 -23.20 15.08
N VAL A 117 -10.86 -22.66 15.75
CA VAL A 117 -10.80 -21.36 16.44
C VAL A 117 -10.01 -21.52 17.76
N PRO A 118 -8.84 -20.84 17.92
CA PRO A 118 -7.99 -21.04 19.10
C PRO A 118 -8.50 -20.31 20.34
N LYS A 119 -9.16 -19.16 20.17
CA LYS A 119 -9.73 -18.31 21.23
C LYS A 119 -11.03 -17.70 20.75
N ASP A 120 -11.85 -17.26 21.68
CA ASP A 120 -13.10 -16.55 21.35
C ASP A 120 -12.85 -15.35 20.45
N MET A 121 -13.58 -15.29 19.33
CA MET A 121 -13.54 -14.19 18.37
C MET A 121 -14.91 -13.51 18.35
N LYS A 122 -14.92 -12.22 18.71
CA LYS A 122 -16.13 -11.40 18.69
C LYS A 122 -16.35 -10.79 17.31
N LYS A 123 -17.60 -10.67 16.92
CA LYS A 123 -18.00 -9.96 15.68
C LYS A 123 -17.67 -8.47 15.76
N PRO A 124 -17.32 -7.83 14.63
CA PRO A 124 -17.14 -8.42 13.29
C PRO A 124 -15.80 -9.15 13.16
N ILE A 125 -15.80 -10.33 12.54
CA ILE A 125 -14.61 -11.09 12.22
C ILE A 125 -14.23 -10.77 10.78
N TYR A 126 -13.03 -10.24 10.58
CA TYR A 126 -12.53 -9.84 9.28
C TYR A 126 -11.86 -11.00 8.55
N VAL A 127 -12.30 -11.25 7.34
CA VAL A 127 -11.72 -12.27 6.45
C VAL A 127 -10.79 -11.57 5.49
N TYR A 128 -9.52 -12.01 5.46
CA TYR A 128 -8.51 -11.50 4.55
C TYR A 128 -8.00 -12.64 3.66
N TYR A 129 -7.69 -12.34 2.42
CA TYR A 129 -6.83 -13.18 1.61
C TYR A 129 -5.44 -12.58 1.53
N GLN A 130 -4.44 -13.45 1.50
CA GLN A 130 -3.04 -13.07 1.37
C GLN A 130 -2.51 -13.62 0.05
N LEU A 131 -1.83 -12.78 -0.70
CA LEU A 131 -1.07 -13.17 -1.88
C LEU A 131 0.42 -13.02 -1.60
N ASP A 132 1.17 -14.04 -1.96
CA ASP A 132 2.62 -14.07 -1.86
C ASP A 132 3.24 -14.00 -3.25
N ARG A 133 4.33 -13.24 -3.38
CA ARG A 133 5.06 -13.05 -4.65
C ARG A 133 4.24 -12.44 -5.79
N PHE A 134 3.19 -11.70 -5.47
CA PHE A 134 2.40 -10.95 -6.43
C PHE A 134 2.83 -9.48 -6.44
N TYR A 135 3.50 -9.03 -7.49
CA TYR A 135 4.16 -7.72 -7.55
C TYR A 135 3.24 -6.60 -8.04
N GLN A 136 2.21 -6.24 -7.25
CA GLN A 136 1.35 -5.09 -7.55
C GLN A 136 2.13 -3.76 -7.58
N ASN A 137 3.29 -3.70 -6.91
CA ASN A 137 4.19 -2.56 -6.88
C ASN A 137 5.06 -2.42 -8.14
N HIS A 138 5.03 -3.39 -9.06
CA HIS A 138 5.78 -3.30 -10.29
C HIS A 138 5.32 -2.09 -11.10
N ARG A 139 6.27 -1.26 -11.54
CA ARG A 139 6.00 0.05 -12.16
C ARG A 139 5.02 -0.01 -13.32
N TRP A 140 5.16 -0.98 -14.21
CA TRP A 140 4.29 -1.14 -15.37
C TRP A 140 2.88 -1.60 -14.97
N TYR A 141 2.78 -2.54 -14.06
CA TYR A 141 1.51 -3.02 -13.54
C TYR A 141 0.74 -1.89 -12.83
N ALA A 142 1.35 -1.22 -11.87
CA ALA A 142 0.71 -0.17 -11.09
C ALA A 142 0.22 1.02 -11.94
N ARG A 143 0.89 1.27 -13.07
CA ARG A 143 0.51 2.32 -14.03
C ARG A 143 -0.60 1.91 -14.98
N SER A 144 -0.80 0.61 -15.20
CA SER A 144 -1.79 0.09 -16.14
C SER A 144 -3.20 0.16 -15.57
N ARG A 145 -3.71 1.38 -15.45
CA ARG A 145 -5.06 1.73 -15.01
C ARG A 145 -5.40 3.16 -15.42
N ASN A 146 -6.68 3.48 -15.54
CA ASN A 146 -7.12 4.85 -15.80
C ASN A 146 -8.15 5.31 -14.76
N ILE A 147 -7.71 6.18 -13.84
CA ILE A 147 -8.53 6.71 -12.75
C ILE A 147 -9.67 7.59 -13.28
N ARG A 148 -9.48 8.31 -14.39
CA ARG A 148 -10.54 9.13 -14.99
C ARG A 148 -11.68 8.27 -15.47
N GLN A 149 -11.36 7.14 -16.13
CA GLN A 149 -12.34 6.18 -16.59
C GLN A 149 -13.16 5.58 -15.44
N LEU A 150 -12.51 5.26 -14.31
CA LEU A 150 -13.19 4.73 -13.13
C LEU A 150 -14.21 5.71 -12.53
N ARG A 151 -13.97 7.00 -12.67
CA ARG A 151 -14.74 8.08 -12.04
C ARG A 151 -15.84 8.65 -12.95
N ASP A 152 -15.52 8.87 -14.23
CA ASP A 152 -16.36 9.63 -15.15
C ASP A 152 -16.75 8.78 -16.37
N PRO A 153 -18.05 8.56 -16.59
CA PRO A 153 -18.54 7.81 -17.75
C PRO A 153 -18.15 8.44 -19.09
N LYS A 154 -17.94 9.76 -19.15
CA LYS A 154 -17.47 10.45 -20.35
C LYS A 154 -16.04 10.06 -20.74
N SER A 155 -15.27 9.59 -19.79
CA SER A 155 -13.90 9.12 -20.00
C SER A 155 -13.80 7.62 -20.31
N ALA A 156 -14.91 6.93 -20.55
CA ALA A 156 -14.93 5.49 -20.79
C ALA A 156 -14.04 5.05 -21.96
N ASN A 157 -13.89 5.90 -22.98
CA ASN A 157 -13.06 5.63 -24.15
C ASN A 157 -11.57 5.99 -23.96
N ASP A 158 -11.18 6.57 -22.83
CA ASP A 158 -9.78 6.90 -22.55
C ASP A 158 -9.02 5.68 -22.00
N THR A 159 -8.41 4.93 -22.89
CA THR A 159 -7.65 3.71 -22.57
C THR A 159 -6.13 3.87 -22.68
N ARG A 160 -5.63 5.12 -22.86
CA ARG A 160 -4.20 5.41 -23.17
C ARG A 160 -3.20 4.81 -22.20
N ARG A 161 -3.56 4.61 -20.94
CA ARG A 161 -2.68 4.08 -19.87
C ARG A 161 -2.92 2.61 -19.56
N CYS A 162 -3.84 1.96 -20.28
CA CYS A 162 -4.33 0.64 -19.90
C CYS A 162 -3.66 -0.52 -20.66
N LYS A 163 -2.67 -0.26 -21.50
CA LYS A 163 -2.00 -1.35 -22.23
C LYS A 163 -1.40 -2.38 -21.26
N PRO A 164 -1.48 -3.70 -21.59
CA PRO A 164 -2.04 -4.29 -22.80
C PRO A 164 -3.57 -4.37 -22.81
N GLU A 165 -4.26 -4.37 -21.64
CA GLU A 165 -5.69 -4.58 -21.47
C GLU A 165 -6.48 -3.28 -21.65
N ALA A 166 -6.41 -2.72 -22.84
CA ALA A 166 -7.02 -1.44 -23.20
C ALA A 166 -8.35 -1.60 -23.94
N THR A 167 -8.40 -2.56 -24.86
CA THR A 167 -9.56 -2.80 -25.74
C THR A 167 -9.78 -4.29 -25.96
N ALA A 168 -11.03 -4.70 -26.10
CA ALA A 168 -11.44 -6.03 -26.50
C ALA A 168 -12.31 -5.90 -27.75
N ASN A 169 -12.00 -6.67 -28.80
CA ASN A 169 -12.69 -6.65 -30.07
C ASN A 169 -12.90 -5.22 -30.66
N GLY A 170 -11.86 -4.36 -30.53
CA GLY A 170 -11.90 -2.99 -31.02
C GLY A 170 -12.68 -2.00 -30.14
N SER A 171 -13.31 -2.46 -29.08
CA SER A 171 -14.08 -1.64 -28.14
C SER A 171 -13.33 -1.45 -26.81
N PRO A 172 -13.47 -0.30 -26.14
CA PRO A 172 -12.79 -0.04 -24.88
C PRO A 172 -13.27 -0.98 -23.77
N ILE A 173 -12.32 -1.43 -22.96
CA ILE A 173 -12.59 -2.18 -21.73
C ILE A 173 -12.84 -1.19 -20.59
N VAL A 174 -13.84 -1.44 -19.76
CA VAL A 174 -14.16 -0.66 -18.56
C VAL A 174 -14.42 -1.61 -17.40
N PRO A 175 -13.65 -1.55 -16.32
CA PRO A 175 -12.40 -0.79 -16.13
C PRO A 175 -11.23 -1.40 -16.90
N CYS A 176 -10.38 -0.55 -17.48
CA CYS A 176 -9.25 -1.02 -18.28
C CYS A 176 -7.94 -1.12 -17.50
N GLY A 177 -7.05 -1.95 -18.01
CA GLY A 177 -5.68 -2.12 -17.53
C GLY A 177 -5.44 -3.33 -16.65
N LEU A 178 -4.17 -3.70 -16.51
CA LEU A 178 -3.74 -4.91 -15.81
C LEU A 178 -4.21 -4.96 -14.36
N VAL A 179 -4.27 -3.80 -13.69
CA VAL A 179 -4.67 -3.76 -12.28
C VAL A 179 -6.11 -4.23 -12.10
N ALA A 180 -7.02 -3.77 -12.94
CA ALA A 180 -8.40 -4.23 -12.90
C ALA A 180 -8.54 -5.66 -13.45
N TRP A 181 -7.84 -5.96 -14.55
CA TRP A 181 -7.90 -7.25 -15.24
C TRP A 181 -7.53 -8.43 -14.34
N SER A 182 -6.56 -8.25 -13.45
CA SER A 182 -6.09 -9.25 -12.49
C SER A 182 -6.90 -9.26 -11.18
N LEU A 183 -8.17 -8.85 -11.20
CA LEU A 183 -9.03 -8.90 -10.02
C LEU A 183 -9.02 -10.29 -9.39
N PHE A 184 -8.85 -10.35 -8.07
CA PHE A 184 -8.89 -11.59 -7.33
C PHE A 184 -10.22 -12.35 -7.54
N ASN A 185 -10.16 -13.63 -7.83
CA ASN A 185 -11.31 -14.42 -8.29
C ASN A 185 -11.66 -15.62 -7.41
N ASP A 186 -10.83 -16.02 -6.44
CA ASP A 186 -11.21 -17.07 -5.51
C ASP A 186 -12.41 -16.67 -4.67
N THR A 187 -13.29 -17.62 -4.43
CA THR A 187 -14.44 -17.42 -3.58
C THR A 187 -14.38 -18.31 -2.35
N TYR A 188 -14.77 -17.74 -1.22
CA TYR A 188 -14.81 -18.44 0.06
C TYR A 188 -16.22 -18.47 0.60
N SER A 189 -16.66 -19.68 1.00
CA SER A 189 -17.86 -19.87 1.80
C SER A 189 -17.51 -20.49 3.14
N PHE A 190 -18.15 -19.97 4.17
CA PHE A 190 -17.88 -20.37 5.56
C PHE A 190 -19.11 -21.06 6.15
N ALA A 191 -18.90 -22.16 6.86
CA ALA A 191 -19.96 -22.85 7.58
C ALA A 191 -19.47 -23.26 8.97
N ARG A 192 -20.38 -23.22 9.93
CA ARG A 192 -20.16 -23.71 11.29
C ARG A 192 -21.17 -24.83 11.55
N ARG A 193 -20.66 -26.03 11.76
CA ARG A 193 -21.49 -27.27 11.88
C ARG A 193 -22.48 -27.39 10.74
N ASN A 194 -23.43 -27.11 10.36
CA ASN A 194 -24.29 -27.11 9.17
C ASN A 194 -24.94 -25.74 8.92
N GLU A 195 -24.51 -24.71 9.65
CA GLU A 195 -25.00 -23.33 9.49
C GLU A 195 -24.05 -22.53 8.61
N THR A 196 -24.53 -21.97 7.52
CA THR A 196 -23.73 -21.11 6.64
C THR A 196 -23.52 -19.76 7.31
N LEU A 197 -22.28 -19.33 7.41
CA LEU A 197 -21.88 -18.02 7.91
C LEU A 197 -21.81 -17.04 6.75
N ALA A 198 -22.74 -16.13 6.68
CA ALA A 198 -22.76 -15.12 5.61
C ALA A 198 -21.58 -14.15 5.72
N VAL A 199 -20.86 -13.96 4.61
CA VAL A 199 -19.80 -12.97 4.50
C VAL A 199 -20.37 -11.67 3.96
N ASN A 200 -20.33 -10.65 4.78
CA ASN A 200 -20.75 -9.30 4.39
C ASN A 200 -19.61 -8.59 3.65
N LYS A 201 -19.81 -8.30 2.37
CA LYS A 201 -18.86 -7.59 1.50
C LYS A 201 -19.16 -6.09 1.36
N ARG A 202 -20.12 -5.57 2.12
CA ARG A 202 -20.44 -4.12 2.12
C ARG A 202 -19.62 -3.38 3.16
N GLY A 203 -19.13 -2.20 2.79
CA GLY A 203 -18.32 -1.36 3.67
C GLY A 203 -16.90 -1.89 3.90
N ILE A 204 -16.37 -2.71 2.98
CA ILE A 204 -14.98 -3.20 3.01
C ILE A 204 -14.00 -2.23 2.34
N SER A 205 -14.49 -1.40 1.44
CA SER A 205 -13.73 -0.34 0.78
C SER A 205 -13.74 0.96 1.59
N TRP A 206 -12.81 1.85 1.32
CA TRP A 206 -12.80 3.16 1.96
C TRP A 206 -13.94 4.04 1.43
N ARG A 207 -14.56 4.81 2.32
CA ARG A 207 -15.63 5.72 1.95
C ARG A 207 -15.19 6.71 0.87
N SER A 208 -13.98 7.23 0.96
CA SER A 208 -13.41 8.14 -0.04
C SER A 208 -13.30 7.53 -1.44
N GLU A 209 -13.07 6.22 -1.53
CA GLU A 209 -13.00 5.51 -2.82
C GLU A 209 -14.41 5.39 -3.42
N ARG A 210 -15.39 4.96 -2.64
CA ARG A 210 -16.78 4.85 -3.10
C ARG A 210 -17.37 6.18 -3.53
N ASP A 211 -17.07 7.24 -2.79
CA ASP A 211 -17.69 8.55 -3.01
C ASP A 211 -16.98 9.37 -4.10
N HIS A 212 -15.67 9.19 -4.29
CA HIS A 212 -14.88 10.12 -5.13
C HIS A 212 -14.04 9.45 -6.23
N LEU A 213 -13.71 8.17 -6.10
CA LEU A 213 -12.81 7.51 -7.05
C LEU A 213 -13.56 6.63 -8.05
N PHE A 214 -14.63 5.97 -7.63
CA PHE A 214 -15.43 5.09 -8.48
C PHE A 214 -16.79 5.72 -8.76
N GLY A 215 -17.12 5.86 -10.04
CA GLY A 215 -18.32 6.58 -10.49
C GLY A 215 -19.60 5.78 -10.26
N LYS A 216 -20.66 6.47 -9.80
CA LYS A 216 -22.01 5.92 -9.62
C LYS A 216 -22.72 5.60 -10.95
N HIS A 217 -22.20 6.12 -12.06
CA HIS A 217 -22.75 5.94 -13.40
C HIS A 217 -21.72 5.31 -14.36
N VAL A 218 -20.68 4.70 -13.83
CA VAL A 218 -19.69 3.95 -14.61
C VAL A 218 -19.96 2.47 -14.43
N TYR A 219 -20.31 1.80 -15.52
CA TYR A 219 -20.63 0.37 -15.51
C TYR A 219 -19.54 -0.42 -16.21
N PRO A 220 -19.29 -1.67 -15.79
CA PRO A 220 -18.38 -2.55 -16.50
C PRO A 220 -18.80 -2.77 -17.95
N ARG A 221 -17.83 -2.74 -18.87
CA ARG A 221 -18.03 -2.98 -20.28
C ARG A 221 -16.86 -3.75 -20.86
N ASN A 222 -17.12 -4.81 -21.60
CA ASN A 222 -16.11 -5.67 -22.22
C ASN A 222 -15.03 -6.19 -21.24
N PHE A 223 -15.35 -6.20 -19.95
CA PHE A 223 -14.45 -6.65 -18.92
C PHE A 223 -14.37 -8.18 -18.95
N GLN A 224 -13.16 -8.75 -18.94
CA GLN A 224 -12.90 -10.19 -19.06
C GLN A 224 -13.47 -10.84 -20.34
N SER A 225 -13.72 -10.07 -21.39
CA SER A 225 -14.22 -10.57 -22.68
C SER A 225 -13.14 -10.78 -23.74
N GLY A 226 -11.86 -10.64 -23.38
CA GLY A 226 -10.71 -10.82 -24.27
C GLY A 226 -10.24 -12.28 -24.37
N GLY A 227 -9.27 -12.53 -25.25
CA GLY A 227 -8.62 -13.82 -25.40
C GLY A 227 -7.56 -14.12 -24.32
N LEU A 228 -7.23 -13.15 -23.49
CA LEU A 228 -6.34 -13.32 -22.36
C LEU A 228 -7.14 -13.71 -21.12
N ILE A 229 -6.64 -14.70 -20.42
CA ILE A 229 -7.21 -15.14 -19.15
C ILE A 229 -6.99 -14.03 -18.13
N GLY A 230 -8.05 -13.58 -17.52
CA GLY A 230 -8.04 -12.54 -16.50
C GLY A 230 -8.41 -13.08 -15.12
N GLY A 231 -8.56 -12.20 -14.18
CA GLY A 231 -9.03 -12.54 -12.84
C GLY A 231 -10.55 -12.60 -12.73
N GLY A 232 -11.08 -12.15 -11.59
CA GLY A 232 -12.51 -12.16 -11.30
C GLY A 232 -13.35 -11.31 -12.24
N THR A 233 -14.62 -11.64 -12.31
CA THR A 233 -15.61 -10.95 -13.12
C THR A 233 -16.29 -9.84 -12.33
N LEU A 234 -16.89 -8.88 -13.03
CA LEU A 234 -17.67 -7.79 -12.46
C LEU A 234 -19.12 -7.93 -12.91
N ASP A 235 -20.04 -7.49 -12.06
CA ASP A 235 -21.46 -7.46 -12.39
C ASP A 235 -21.75 -6.26 -13.32
N PRO A 236 -22.11 -6.48 -14.59
CA PRO A 236 -22.35 -5.40 -15.53
C PRO A 236 -23.60 -4.57 -15.20
N SER A 237 -24.49 -5.08 -14.36
CA SER A 237 -25.71 -4.39 -13.93
C SER A 237 -25.46 -3.38 -12.81
N LYS A 238 -24.30 -3.48 -12.11
CA LYS A 238 -23.94 -2.60 -11.00
C LYS A 238 -22.87 -1.61 -11.38
N PRO A 239 -22.97 -0.35 -10.93
CA PRO A 239 -21.92 0.63 -11.15
C PRO A 239 -20.66 0.25 -10.38
N LEU A 240 -19.50 0.77 -10.83
CA LEU A 240 -18.22 0.49 -10.17
C LEU A 240 -18.18 0.95 -8.70
N SER A 241 -18.98 1.98 -8.35
CA SER A 241 -19.11 2.48 -6.96
C SER A 241 -19.79 1.49 -6.00
N GLU A 242 -20.40 0.43 -6.48
CA GLU A 242 -21.01 -0.62 -5.66
C GLU A 242 -20.19 -1.92 -5.63
N GLN A 243 -19.15 -2.02 -6.43
CA GLN A 243 -18.31 -3.19 -6.55
C GLN A 243 -17.06 -3.06 -5.67
N GLU A 244 -17.26 -3.26 -4.36
CA GLU A 244 -16.23 -2.98 -3.36
C GLU A 244 -15.03 -3.93 -3.43
N ASP A 245 -15.20 -5.15 -3.91
CA ASP A 245 -14.09 -6.09 -4.15
C ASP A 245 -13.08 -5.49 -5.15
N LEU A 246 -13.58 -4.88 -6.23
CA LEU A 246 -12.73 -4.18 -7.20
C LEU A 246 -11.99 -3.00 -6.54
N MET A 247 -12.67 -2.21 -5.69
CA MET A 247 -12.05 -1.06 -5.03
C MET A 247 -10.90 -1.49 -4.13
N VAL A 248 -11.14 -2.53 -3.30
CA VAL A 248 -10.11 -3.11 -2.43
C VAL A 248 -8.94 -3.63 -3.26
N TRP A 249 -9.22 -4.28 -4.39
CA TRP A 249 -8.19 -4.80 -5.29
C TRP A 249 -7.37 -3.70 -5.95
N MET A 250 -8.03 -2.67 -6.49
CA MET A 250 -7.40 -1.56 -7.23
C MET A 250 -6.43 -0.72 -6.40
N ARG A 251 -6.50 -0.81 -5.08
CA ARG A 251 -5.50 -0.25 -4.16
C ARG A 251 -4.26 -1.13 -4.19
N THR A 252 -3.31 -0.77 -5.04
CA THR A 252 -2.08 -1.53 -5.23
C THR A 252 -1.26 -1.62 -3.95
N ALA A 253 -0.81 -2.82 -3.61
CA ALA A 253 0.06 -3.07 -2.48
C ALA A 253 1.50 -2.60 -2.75
N ALA A 254 2.21 -2.15 -1.72
CA ALA A 254 3.59 -1.69 -1.82
C ALA A 254 4.61 -2.85 -1.79
N LEU A 255 4.24 -3.97 -1.20
CA LEU A 255 5.09 -5.15 -1.04
C LEU A 255 4.56 -6.33 -1.86
N PRO A 256 5.41 -7.29 -2.25
CA PRO A 256 5.01 -8.46 -3.02
C PRO A 256 4.18 -9.46 -2.23
N THR A 257 4.27 -9.44 -0.90
CA THR A 257 3.40 -10.18 0.01
C THR A 257 2.46 -9.20 0.67
N PHE A 258 1.17 -9.38 0.50
CA PHE A 258 0.17 -8.48 1.04
C PHE A 258 -1.15 -9.18 1.35
N ARG A 259 -1.94 -8.54 2.21
CA ARG A 259 -3.29 -8.97 2.57
C ARG A 259 -4.32 -7.96 2.08
N LYS A 260 -5.47 -8.47 1.65
CA LYS A 260 -6.62 -7.64 1.30
C LYS A 260 -7.87 -8.16 1.97
N LEU A 261 -8.74 -7.24 2.34
CA LEU A 261 -9.98 -7.58 3.01
C LEU A 261 -10.96 -8.20 2.00
N TYR A 262 -11.42 -9.42 2.29
CA TYR A 262 -12.42 -10.12 1.51
C TYR A 262 -13.85 -9.81 1.97
N GLY A 263 -14.04 -9.73 3.30
CA GLY A 263 -15.35 -9.47 3.87
C GLY A 263 -15.34 -9.55 5.39
N ARG A 264 -16.52 -9.52 5.97
CA ARG A 264 -16.74 -9.59 7.42
C ARG A 264 -17.79 -10.64 7.73
N ILE A 265 -17.55 -11.41 8.79
CA ILE A 265 -18.54 -12.34 9.38
C ILE A 265 -19.11 -11.65 10.61
N GLU A 266 -20.42 -11.48 10.65
CA GLU A 266 -21.13 -10.74 11.70
C GLU A 266 -21.66 -11.67 12.82
N VAL A 267 -20.94 -12.78 13.08
CA VAL A 267 -21.28 -13.79 14.10
C VAL A 267 -20.06 -14.03 14.97
N ASP A 268 -20.30 -14.25 16.28
CA ASP A 268 -19.25 -14.60 17.23
C ASP A 268 -18.84 -16.08 17.03
N LEU A 269 -17.55 -16.36 17.13
CA LEU A 269 -17.00 -17.72 17.13
C LEU A 269 -16.35 -18.02 18.48
N ARG A 270 -16.63 -19.19 19.03
CA ARG A 270 -16.09 -19.62 20.32
C ARG A 270 -14.80 -20.43 20.15
N ALA A 271 -13.96 -20.38 21.18
CA ALA A 271 -12.78 -21.23 21.24
C ALA A 271 -13.16 -22.72 21.11
N GLY A 272 -12.38 -23.44 20.29
CA GLY A 272 -12.61 -24.85 20.02
C GLY A 272 -13.62 -25.15 18.90
N GLU A 273 -14.39 -24.17 18.43
CA GLU A 273 -15.26 -24.36 17.28
C GLU A 273 -14.44 -24.63 16.00
N VAL A 274 -15.00 -25.47 15.13
CA VAL A 274 -14.44 -25.75 13.82
C VAL A 274 -15.29 -25.06 12.76
N VAL A 275 -14.64 -24.20 12.00
CA VAL A 275 -15.24 -23.53 10.84
C VAL A 275 -14.79 -24.25 9.58
N THR A 276 -15.75 -24.71 8.81
CA THR A 276 -15.52 -25.29 7.50
C THR A 276 -15.45 -24.18 6.47
N VAL A 277 -14.36 -24.11 5.72
CA VAL A 277 -14.16 -23.14 4.65
C VAL A 277 -14.14 -23.91 3.34
N ALA A 278 -15.13 -23.68 2.49
CA ALA A 278 -15.06 -24.16 1.12
C ALA A 278 -14.45 -23.07 0.26
N VAL A 279 -13.34 -23.39 -0.36
CA VAL A 279 -12.59 -22.55 -1.27
C VAL A 279 -12.85 -22.98 -2.68
N GLN A 280 -13.35 -22.10 -3.53
CA GLN A 280 -13.37 -22.29 -4.97
C GLN A 280 -12.14 -21.58 -5.52
N ASN A 281 -11.12 -22.37 -5.83
CA ASN A 281 -9.86 -21.86 -6.37
C ASN A 281 -10.05 -21.62 -7.87
N SER A 282 -10.18 -20.37 -8.24
CA SER A 282 -10.36 -19.96 -9.64
C SER A 282 -9.10 -19.32 -10.20
N ASP A 283 -7.99 -19.32 -9.43
CA ASP A 283 -6.78 -18.62 -9.82
C ASP A 283 -6.14 -19.23 -11.06
N GLU A 284 -6.45 -18.61 -12.15
CA GLU A 284 -5.51 -18.48 -13.24
C GLU A 284 -4.64 -17.26 -12.92
N GLU A 285 -3.46 -17.53 -12.33
CA GLU A 285 -2.45 -16.47 -12.14
C GLU A 285 -2.32 -15.70 -13.44
N PRO A 286 -2.60 -14.37 -13.48
CA PRO A 286 -2.39 -13.59 -14.67
C PRO A 286 -0.89 -13.61 -14.95
N ARG A 287 -0.43 -14.55 -15.76
CA ARG A 287 0.95 -14.57 -16.22
C ARG A 287 1.15 -13.31 -17.04
N LEU A 288 1.82 -12.35 -16.46
CA LEU A 288 2.52 -11.33 -17.21
C LEU A 288 3.49 -12.10 -18.12
N GLY A 289 3.08 -12.36 -19.35
CA GLY A 289 3.92 -12.99 -20.34
C GLY A 289 5.26 -12.25 -20.38
N PRO A 290 6.37 -12.91 -20.79
CA PRO A 290 7.65 -12.28 -20.84
C PRO A 290 7.52 -10.99 -21.65
N ALA A 291 7.92 -9.88 -21.04
CA ALA A 291 7.95 -8.58 -21.71
C ALA A 291 8.74 -8.76 -23.00
N ARG A 292 8.08 -8.77 -24.16
CA ARG A 292 8.78 -8.69 -25.43
C ARG A 292 9.54 -7.37 -25.41
N ARG A 293 10.87 -7.49 -25.55
CA ARG A 293 11.82 -6.39 -25.65
C ARG A 293 11.47 -5.47 -26.82
#